data_b2d10bc91edf87da1259f6fd7db70306
#
_entry.id   b2d10bc91edf87da1259f6fd7db70306
#
_cell.length_a   1.000
_cell.length_b   1.000
_cell.length_c   1.000
_cell.angle_alpha   90.00
_cell.angle_beta   90.00
_cell.angle_gamma   90.00
#
_symmetry.space_group_name_H-M   'P 1'
#
loop_
_entity.id
_entity.type
_entity.pdbx_description
1 polymer ?
#
loop_
_entity_poly.entity_id
_entity_poly.type
_entity_poly.pdbx_seq_one_letter_code
_entity_poly.pdbx_strand_id
1 'polypeptide(L)'
;ADGRPQPAQLAYGTRPEAPQVYGVLELEQLQPFFDDLYDACEVQRLPVRTAISEYAPGQLEITLEHRSNALQAIDEGVRYKRLVKGVAAKHGLQACFMAKPFAERSGNRLHMHVSLADAQGNNLYASEDPTGTPLMRHSIAGMMARMRDSLALFCPNANSFRRFQANSYAPLALTWGVNNRTVSLRVPGGPAPTRHIEHRICGADANPYLAAAAILTAIHHGIRAKLDPGTPVTGNGYAQATEFLPTDWLTALRALEGSAWAREAFGAEFLEVYLAIKHVEYAQFTGEVGEQDWRWFLAHA
;
A
#
# COMPACT_ATOMS: atom_id res chain seq x y z
N ALA A 1 -11.14 -13.13 26.54
CA ALA A 1 -11.20 -12.75 25.13
C ALA A 1 -10.72 -13.92 24.29
N ASP A 2 -11.37 -14.19 23.20
CA ASP A 2 -11.12 -15.31 22.28
C ASP A 2 -9.86 -15.13 21.41
N GLY A 3 -9.03 -14.13 21.70
CA GLY A 3 -7.82 -13.79 20.93
C GLY A 3 -8.08 -13.10 19.58
N ARG A 4 -9.33 -12.88 19.21
CA ARG A 4 -9.66 -12.19 17.95
C ARG A 4 -9.46 -10.68 18.07
N PRO A 5 -8.92 -10.03 17.01
CA PRO A 5 -8.77 -8.58 17.02
C PRO A 5 -10.14 -7.89 17.12
N GLN A 6 -10.19 -6.81 17.87
CA GLN A 6 -11.36 -5.95 18.05
C GLN A 6 -10.99 -4.52 17.65
N PRO A 7 -11.92 -3.71 17.12
CA PRO A 7 -11.68 -2.28 16.94
C PRO A 7 -11.29 -1.61 18.26
N ALA A 8 -10.52 -0.52 18.20
CA ALA A 8 -10.19 0.27 19.37
C ALA A 8 -11.47 0.68 20.13
N GLN A 9 -11.41 0.60 21.45
CA GLN A 9 -12.47 1.13 22.29
C GLN A 9 -12.32 2.65 22.39
N LEU A 10 -13.41 3.35 22.16
CA LEU A 10 -13.44 4.79 22.23
C LEU A 10 -13.61 5.28 23.70
N ALA A 11 -13.43 6.57 23.92
CA ALA A 11 -13.40 7.19 25.26
C ALA A 11 -14.65 6.85 26.11
N TYR A 12 -15.80 6.65 25.50
CA TYR A 12 -17.05 6.30 26.20
C TYR A 12 -17.24 4.80 26.46
N GLY A 13 -16.22 3.99 26.25
CA GLY A 13 -16.29 2.54 26.45
C GLY A 13 -16.96 1.77 25.31
N THR A 14 -17.42 2.45 24.28
CA THR A 14 -18.05 1.84 23.09
C THR A 14 -17.01 1.46 22.05
N ARG A 15 -17.36 0.49 21.19
CA ARG A 15 -16.60 0.14 19.98
C ARG A 15 -17.41 0.56 18.78
N PRO A 16 -16.83 1.33 17.83
CA PRO A 16 -17.56 1.72 16.63
C PRO A 16 -17.86 0.50 15.77
N GLU A 17 -19.09 0.39 15.28
CA GLU A 17 -19.54 -0.67 14.36
C GLU A 17 -19.64 -0.17 12.92
N ALA A 18 -20.04 1.09 12.74
CA ALA A 18 -20.22 1.72 11.44
C ALA A 18 -18.99 2.52 11.00
N PRO A 19 -18.70 2.57 9.67
CA PRO A 19 -17.65 3.44 9.13
C PRO A 19 -17.91 4.91 9.46
N GLN A 20 -16.85 5.63 9.85
CA GLN A 20 -16.88 7.08 10.10
C GLN A 20 -15.83 7.81 9.26
N VAL A 21 -15.91 7.58 7.95
CA VAL A 21 -14.94 8.14 6.99
C VAL A 21 -14.85 9.65 7.11
N TYR A 22 -13.62 10.14 7.36
CA TYR A 22 -13.33 11.56 7.61
C TYR A 22 -14.05 12.14 8.84
N GLY A 23 -14.54 11.28 9.75
CA GLY A 23 -15.19 11.69 10.99
C GLY A 23 -14.21 12.30 11.97
N VAL A 24 -14.48 13.55 12.39
CA VAL A 24 -13.65 14.26 13.39
C VAL A 24 -13.85 13.67 14.78
N LEU A 25 -15.08 13.26 15.10
CA LEU A 25 -15.44 12.74 16.43
C LEU A 25 -14.62 11.48 16.82
N GLU A 26 -14.34 10.58 15.88
CA GLU A 26 -13.50 9.41 16.14
C GLU A 26 -12.05 9.80 16.48
N LEU A 27 -11.51 10.82 15.79
CA LEU A 27 -10.18 11.37 16.08
C LEU A 27 -10.15 12.02 17.47
N GLU A 28 -11.16 12.81 17.82
CA GLU A 28 -11.27 13.44 19.14
C GLU A 28 -11.35 12.41 20.27
N GLN A 29 -12.04 11.31 20.07
CA GLN A 29 -12.12 10.22 21.05
C GLN A 29 -10.80 9.44 21.23
N LEU A 30 -9.88 9.55 20.27
CA LEU A 30 -8.52 9.00 20.34
C LEU A 30 -7.48 10.09 20.64
N GLN A 31 -7.91 11.29 21.06
CA GLN A 31 -7.04 12.43 21.29
C GLN A 31 -5.81 12.10 22.15
N PRO A 32 -5.91 11.41 23.33
CA PRO A 32 -4.72 11.11 24.12
C PRO A 32 -3.67 10.27 23.38
N PHE A 33 -4.11 9.36 22.51
CA PHE A 33 -3.21 8.59 21.65
C PHE A 33 -2.54 9.49 20.61
N PHE A 34 -3.28 10.42 20.00
CA PHE A 34 -2.73 11.33 19.00
C PHE A 34 -1.75 12.33 19.61
N ASP A 35 -2.02 12.86 20.79
CA ASP A 35 -1.12 13.77 21.50
C ASP A 35 0.23 13.10 21.72
N ASP A 36 0.25 11.92 22.33
CA ASP A 36 1.49 11.15 22.53
C ASP A 36 2.16 10.75 21.21
N LEU A 37 1.38 10.48 20.16
CA LEU A 37 1.93 10.13 18.86
C LEU A 37 2.63 11.32 18.19
N TYR A 38 1.99 12.50 18.19
CA TYR A 38 2.58 13.71 17.61
C TYR A 38 3.81 14.16 18.39
N ASP A 39 3.77 14.16 19.72
CA ASP A 39 4.93 14.47 20.56
C ASP A 39 6.11 13.52 20.27
N ALA A 40 5.84 12.23 20.19
CA ALA A 40 6.88 11.26 19.87
C ALA A 40 7.41 11.41 18.43
N CYS A 41 6.57 11.80 17.48
CA CYS A 41 6.99 12.11 16.10
C CYS A 41 7.88 13.35 16.08
N GLU A 42 7.55 14.41 16.82
CA GLU A 42 8.35 15.62 16.91
C GLU A 42 9.74 15.31 17.47
N VAL A 43 9.82 14.61 18.61
CA VAL A 43 11.09 14.19 19.23
C VAL A 43 11.96 13.39 18.27
N GLN A 44 11.36 12.48 17.47
CA GLN A 44 12.07 11.68 16.49
C GLN A 44 12.25 12.36 15.13
N ARG A 45 11.78 13.59 14.98
CA ARG A 45 11.81 14.35 13.71
C ARG A 45 11.16 13.60 12.55
N LEU A 46 10.06 12.91 12.82
CA LEU A 46 9.26 12.26 11.78
C LEU A 46 8.28 13.27 11.17
N PRO A 47 8.18 13.35 9.84
CA PRO A 47 7.45 14.42 9.16
C PRO A 47 5.95 14.12 9.04
N VAL A 48 5.29 13.86 10.16
CA VAL A 48 3.84 13.62 10.19
C VAL A 48 3.09 14.90 9.83
N ARG A 49 2.08 14.80 8.96
CA ARG A 49 1.31 15.94 8.47
C ARG A 49 -0.15 15.91 8.92
N THR A 50 -0.87 14.86 8.59
CA THR A 50 -2.33 14.81 8.75
C THR A 50 -2.76 13.42 9.20
N ALA A 51 -3.72 13.36 10.13
CA ALA A 51 -4.44 12.15 10.48
C ALA A 51 -5.89 12.24 9.99
N ILE A 52 -6.42 11.15 9.49
CA ILE A 52 -7.84 11.02 9.11
C ILE A 52 -8.40 9.68 9.60
N SER A 53 -9.70 9.68 9.91
CA SER A 53 -10.47 8.46 10.13
C SER A 53 -10.83 7.85 8.77
N GLU A 54 -10.56 6.53 8.63
CA GLU A 54 -10.75 5.78 7.38
C GLU A 54 -12.03 4.92 7.39
N TYR A 55 -12.20 4.04 6.38
CA TYR A 55 -13.44 3.30 6.14
C TYR A 55 -13.77 2.24 7.20
N ALA A 56 -12.80 1.68 7.89
CA ALA A 56 -13.10 0.72 8.95
C ALA A 56 -13.07 1.40 10.33
N PRO A 57 -13.96 1.01 11.24
CA PRO A 57 -13.93 1.51 12.62
C PRO A 57 -12.56 1.31 13.27
N GLY A 58 -11.99 2.38 13.84
CA GLY A 58 -10.64 2.38 14.40
C GLY A 58 -9.52 2.32 13.35
N GLN A 59 -9.83 2.48 12.07
CA GLN A 59 -8.84 2.59 11.00
C GLN A 59 -8.46 4.05 10.80
N LEU A 60 -7.16 4.31 10.89
CA LEU A 60 -6.59 5.65 10.79
C LEU A 60 -5.59 5.70 9.64
N GLU A 61 -5.60 6.78 8.89
CA GLU A 61 -4.56 7.08 7.90
C GLU A 61 -3.72 8.25 8.41
N ILE A 62 -2.41 8.12 8.34
CA ILE A 62 -1.46 9.20 8.61
C ILE A 62 -0.65 9.47 7.35
N THR A 63 -0.60 10.73 6.97
CA THR A 63 0.21 11.20 5.85
C THR A 63 1.54 11.74 6.35
N LEU A 64 2.63 11.32 5.70
CA LEU A 64 3.96 11.87 5.92
C LEU A 64 4.28 12.89 4.82
N GLU A 65 5.05 13.92 5.17
CA GLU A 65 5.57 14.88 4.19
C GLU A 65 6.56 14.21 3.22
N HIS A 66 6.58 14.67 1.99
CA HIS A 66 7.51 14.17 0.99
C HIS A 66 8.96 14.56 1.32
N ARG A 67 9.91 13.78 0.83
CA ARG A 67 11.35 14.02 0.92
C ARG A 67 11.98 13.97 -0.47
N SER A 68 13.00 14.78 -0.69
CA SER A 68 13.81 14.71 -1.91
C SER A 68 14.70 13.46 -1.95
N ASN A 69 15.03 12.87 -0.80
CA ASN A 69 15.78 11.65 -0.68
C ASN A 69 14.84 10.47 -0.41
N ALA A 70 14.72 9.57 -1.39
CA ALA A 70 13.84 8.41 -1.30
C ALA A 70 14.20 7.46 -0.14
N LEU A 71 15.49 7.24 0.12
CA LEU A 71 15.91 6.36 1.22
C LEU A 71 15.52 6.95 2.57
N GLN A 72 15.72 8.26 2.76
CA GLN A 72 15.28 8.96 3.97
C GLN A 72 13.76 8.84 4.17
N ALA A 73 12.96 9.01 3.11
CA ALA A 73 11.51 8.87 3.19
C ALA A 73 11.09 7.47 3.66
N ILE A 74 11.78 6.43 3.18
CA ILE A 74 11.49 5.05 3.55
C ILE A 74 11.95 4.76 4.99
N ASP A 75 13.11 5.22 5.40
CA ASP A 75 13.60 5.13 6.79
C ASP A 75 12.60 5.77 7.77
N GLU A 76 12.10 6.96 7.43
CA GLU A 76 11.08 7.66 8.21
C GLU A 76 9.78 6.86 8.29
N GLY A 77 9.32 6.26 7.19
CA GLY A 77 8.15 5.38 7.17
C GLY A 77 8.29 4.14 8.04
N VAL A 78 9.47 3.51 8.05
CA VAL A 78 9.77 2.34 8.91
C VAL A 78 9.81 2.74 10.38
N ARG A 79 10.49 3.84 10.72
CA ARG A 79 10.54 4.37 12.09
C ARG A 79 9.15 4.77 12.57
N TYR A 80 8.37 5.45 11.73
CA TYR A 80 6.99 5.80 12.01
C TYR A 80 6.14 4.56 12.36
N LYS A 81 6.17 3.51 11.54
CA LYS A 81 5.43 2.26 11.78
C LYS A 81 5.80 1.63 13.13
N ARG A 82 7.08 1.65 13.52
CA ARG A 82 7.54 1.19 14.82
C ARG A 82 7.04 2.08 15.95
N LEU A 83 7.11 3.41 15.76
CA LEU A 83 6.67 4.39 16.75
C LEU A 83 5.19 4.24 17.08
N VAL A 84 4.33 4.16 16.05
CA VAL A 84 2.87 3.95 16.22
C VAL A 84 2.58 2.71 17.07
N LYS A 85 3.29 1.60 16.83
CA LYS A 85 3.14 0.38 17.65
C LYS A 85 3.51 0.62 19.11
N GLY A 86 4.58 1.36 19.37
CA GLY A 86 5.04 1.67 20.72
C GLY A 86 4.07 2.60 21.47
N VAL A 87 3.60 3.65 20.81
CA VAL A 87 2.62 4.58 21.40
C VAL A 87 1.27 3.88 21.65
N ALA A 88 0.78 3.11 20.66
CA ALA A 88 -0.46 2.35 20.83
C ALA A 88 -0.41 1.43 22.07
N ALA A 89 0.70 0.74 22.27
CA ALA A 89 0.88 -0.15 23.42
C ALA A 89 0.78 0.59 24.77
N LYS A 90 1.24 1.85 24.88
CA LYS A 90 1.08 2.68 26.09
C LYS A 90 -0.38 2.97 26.40
N HIS A 91 -1.23 3.04 25.38
CA HIS A 91 -2.67 3.27 25.51
C HIS A 91 -3.49 1.98 25.60
N GLY A 92 -2.85 0.81 25.81
CA GLY A 92 -3.54 -0.48 25.84
C GLY A 92 -4.11 -0.90 24.49
N LEU A 93 -3.62 -0.31 23.40
CA LEU A 93 -4.01 -0.60 22.03
C LEU A 93 -2.94 -1.42 21.30
N GLN A 94 -3.36 -2.16 20.29
CA GLN A 94 -2.45 -2.85 19.37
C GLN A 94 -2.57 -2.24 17.97
N ALA A 95 -1.56 -1.51 17.52
CA ALA A 95 -1.52 -1.00 16.16
C ALA A 95 -1.33 -2.16 15.16
N CYS A 96 -2.27 -2.30 14.26
CA CYS A 96 -2.32 -3.39 13.28
C CYS A 96 -2.01 -2.87 11.87
N PHE A 97 -0.95 -3.42 11.27
CA PHE A 97 -0.56 -3.18 9.89
C PHE A 97 -0.79 -4.42 8.99
N MET A 98 -1.61 -5.38 9.41
CA MET A 98 -2.08 -6.43 8.51
C MET A 98 -2.84 -5.80 7.34
N ALA A 99 -2.68 -6.36 6.15
CA ALA A 99 -3.39 -5.85 4.99
C ALA A 99 -4.92 -6.01 5.10
N LYS A 100 -5.39 -7.10 5.70
CA LYS A 100 -6.82 -7.39 5.89
C LYS A 100 -7.07 -8.02 7.27
N PRO A 101 -7.16 -7.21 8.35
CA PRO A 101 -7.37 -7.76 9.70
C PRO A 101 -8.79 -8.27 9.94
N PHE A 102 -9.80 -7.73 9.23
CA PHE A 102 -11.21 -8.12 9.35
C PHE A 102 -11.80 -8.44 7.98
N ALA A 103 -12.50 -9.54 7.85
CA ALA A 103 -13.02 -10.02 6.58
C ALA A 103 -14.03 -9.06 5.94
N GLU A 104 -14.93 -8.48 6.73
CA GLU A 104 -16.05 -7.63 6.28
C GLU A 104 -15.71 -6.13 6.26
N ARG A 105 -14.48 -5.74 6.67
CA ARG A 105 -14.09 -4.32 6.80
C ARG A 105 -13.01 -3.95 5.79
N SER A 106 -12.80 -2.68 5.57
CA SER A 106 -11.72 -2.19 4.70
C SER A 106 -10.35 -2.68 5.17
N GLY A 107 -9.48 -2.97 4.19
CA GLY A 107 -8.10 -3.36 4.46
C GLY A 107 -7.16 -2.16 4.56
N ASN A 108 -5.99 -2.40 5.14
CA ASN A 108 -4.93 -1.39 5.31
C ASN A 108 -4.00 -1.38 4.10
N ARG A 109 -3.56 -0.19 3.71
CA ARG A 109 -2.70 0.05 2.55
C ARG A 109 -1.49 0.87 2.91
N LEU A 110 -0.50 0.80 2.04
CA LEU A 110 0.63 1.70 1.99
C LEU A 110 0.61 2.39 0.63
N HIS A 111 0.07 3.61 0.56
CA HIS A 111 0.18 4.41 -0.66
C HIS A 111 1.55 5.06 -0.71
N MET A 112 2.24 4.91 -1.84
CA MET A 112 3.52 5.55 -2.07
C MET A 112 3.37 6.63 -3.15
N HIS A 113 3.68 7.86 -2.78
CA HIS A 113 3.66 9.00 -3.67
C HIS A 113 5.07 9.26 -4.21
N VAL A 114 5.21 9.38 -5.52
CA VAL A 114 6.51 9.55 -6.17
C VAL A 114 6.46 10.66 -7.22
N SER A 115 7.45 11.54 -7.17
CA SER A 115 7.80 12.48 -8.25
C SER A 115 9.29 12.40 -8.52
N LEU A 116 9.72 12.90 -9.66
CA LEU A 116 11.14 13.05 -9.98
C LEU A 116 11.48 14.54 -10.01
N ALA A 117 12.64 14.87 -9.48
CA ALA A 117 13.17 16.22 -9.51
C ALA A 117 14.54 16.27 -10.23
N ASP A 118 14.84 17.41 -10.81
CA ASP A 118 16.19 17.69 -11.31
C ASP A 118 17.17 18.02 -10.16
N ALA A 119 18.42 18.28 -10.49
CA ALA A 119 19.44 18.63 -9.51
C ALA A 119 19.17 19.98 -8.80
N GLN A 120 18.30 20.82 -9.33
CA GLN A 120 17.87 22.09 -8.77
C GLN A 120 16.62 21.95 -7.92
N GLY A 121 16.02 20.74 -7.84
CA GLY A 121 14.82 20.45 -7.08
C GLY A 121 13.51 20.73 -7.82
N ASN A 122 13.55 21.07 -9.12
CA ASN A 122 12.34 21.28 -9.90
C ASN A 122 11.65 19.94 -10.20
N ASN A 123 10.34 19.91 -10.02
CA ASN A 123 9.55 18.72 -10.29
C ASN A 123 9.43 18.45 -11.80
N LEU A 124 10.02 17.36 -12.28
CA LEU A 124 10.03 16.97 -13.69
C LEU A 124 8.67 16.45 -14.20
N TYR A 125 7.72 16.20 -13.28
CA TYR A 125 6.34 15.84 -13.61
C TYR A 125 5.41 17.06 -13.70
N ALA A 126 5.88 18.25 -13.31
CA ALA A 126 5.09 19.46 -13.30
C ALA A 126 4.53 19.79 -14.69
N SER A 127 3.20 19.93 -14.80
CA SER A 127 2.48 20.22 -16.03
C SER A 127 1.10 20.78 -15.71
N GLU A 128 0.65 21.73 -16.50
CA GLU A 128 -0.76 22.19 -16.47
C GLU A 128 -1.71 21.12 -17.00
N ASP A 129 -1.23 20.26 -17.91
CA ASP A 129 -1.98 19.04 -18.28
C ASP A 129 -2.02 18.09 -17.07
N PRO A 130 -3.22 17.71 -16.58
CA PRO A 130 -3.35 16.81 -15.45
C PRO A 130 -2.81 15.41 -15.73
N THR A 131 -2.60 15.02 -16.98
CA THR A 131 -1.97 13.74 -17.37
C THR A 131 -0.44 13.79 -17.26
N GLY A 132 0.13 14.96 -16.95
CA GLY A 132 1.55 15.15 -16.67
C GLY A 132 2.43 15.26 -17.91
N THR A 133 3.74 15.29 -17.67
CA THR A 133 4.77 15.34 -18.72
C THR A 133 4.96 13.98 -19.39
N PRO A 134 5.59 13.91 -20.59
CA PRO A 134 5.99 12.64 -21.17
C PRO A 134 6.82 11.76 -20.24
N LEU A 135 7.70 12.36 -19.41
CA LEU A 135 8.49 11.64 -18.42
C LEU A 135 7.62 10.96 -17.37
N MET A 136 6.58 11.66 -16.89
CA MET A 136 5.62 11.09 -15.94
C MET A 136 4.83 9.94 -16.59
N ARG A 137 4.39 10.08 -17.84
CA ARG A 137 3.69 9.03 -18.59
C ARG A 137 4.58 7.79 -18.76
N HIS A 138 5.85 7.96 -19.12
CA HIS A 138 6.81 6.85 -19.19
C HIS A 138 6.97 6.15 -17.83
N SER A 139 6.99 6.93 -16.75
CA SER A 139 7.07 6.39 -15.38
C SER A 139 5.85 5.57 -15.02
N ILE A 140 4.65 6.05 -15.32
CA ILE A 140 3.38 5.32 -15.14
C ILE A 140 3.40 4.01 -15.92
N ALA A 141 3.78 4.07 -17.20
CA ALA A 141 3.84 2.90 -18.08
C ALA A 141 4.82 1.84 -17.57
N GLY A 142 5.98 2.26 -17.07
CA GLY A 142 6.97 1.37 -16.47
C GLY A 142 6.42 0.65 -15.23
N MET A 143 5.77 1.39 -14.33
CA MET A 143 5.12 0.80 -13.16
C MET A 143 4.00 -0.18 -13.54
N MET A 144 3.17 0.15 -14.54
CA MET A 144 2.15 -0.77 -15.05
C MET A 144 2.76 -2.05 -15.62
N ALA A 145 3.78 -1.92 -16.47
CA ALA A 145 4.44 -3.05 -17.12
C ALA A 145 5.12 -4.02 -16.14
N ARG A 146 5.56 -3.54 -14.97
CA ARG A 146 6.28 -4.33 -13.97
C ARG A 146 5.48 -4.61 -12.69
N MET A 147 4.22 -4.20 -12.65
CA MET A 147 3.39 -4.36 -11.46
C MET A 147 3.11 -5.83 -11.13
N ARG A 148 2.83 -6.65 -12.15
CA ARG A 148 2.63 -8.09 -11.96
C ARG A 148 3.89 -8.78 -11.45
N ASP A 149 5.05 -8.45 -12.02
CA ASP A 149 6.35 -8.99 -11.63
C ASP A 149 6.74 -8.61 -10.20
N SER A 150 6.26 -7.46 -9.72
CA SER A 150 6.57 -6.91 -8.40
C SER A 150 5.50 -7.23 -7.34
N LEU A 151 4.40 -7.88 -7.71
CA LEU A 151 3.24 -8.01 -6.83
C LEU A 151 3.56 -8.73 -5.51
N ALA A 152 4.42 -9.75 -5.54
CA ALA A 152 4.84 -10.45 -4.33
C ALA A 152 5.69 -9.59 -3.37
N LEU A 153 6.28 -8.48 -3.85
CA LEU A 153 6.96 -7.47 -3.02
C LEU A 153 5.96 -6.48 -2.41
N PHE A 154 4.88 -6.16 -3.12
CA PHE A 154 3.80 -5.27 -2.68
C PHE A 154 2.79 -5.96 -1.75
N CYS A 155 2.63 -7.26 -1.92
CA CYS A 155 1.69 -8.12 -1.22
C CYS A 155 2.42 -9.38 -0.73
N PRO A 156 3.19 -9.30 0.38
CA PRO A 156 4.21 -10.29 0.73
C PRO A 156 3.69 -11.57 1.38
N ASN A 157 2.39 -11.73 1.61
CA ASN A 157 1.82 -12.88 2.29
C ASN A 157 0.35 -13.13 1.89
N ALA A 158 -0.20 -14.26 2.28
CA ALA A 158 -1.59 -14.66 1.95
C ALA A 158 -2.65 -13.64 2.39
N ASN A 159 -2.45 -12.97 3.54
CA ASN A 159 -3.39 -11.97 4.04
C ASN A 159 -3.45 -10.73 3.13
N SER A 160 -2.35 -10.37 2.47
CA SER A 160 -2.29 -9.23 1.55
C SER A 160 -3.31 -9.36 0.42
N PHE A 161 -3.51 -10.57 -0.11
CA PHE A 161 -4.43 -10.85 -1.22
C PHE A 161 -5.91 -10.83 -0.82
N ARG A 162 -6.22 -10.97 0.47
CA ARG A 162 -7.60 -10.86 0.98
C ARG A 162 -8.19 -9.45 0.83
N ARG A 163 -7.37 -8.43 0.54
CA ARG A 163 -7.83 -7.07 0.21
C ARG A 163 -8.43 -6.95 -1.19
N PHE A 164 -8.00 -7.81 -2.12
CA PHE A 164 -8.40 -7.73 -3.52
C PHE A 164 -9.83 -8.26 -3.71
N GLN A 165 -10.78 -7.37 -3.47
CA GLN A 165 -12.21 -7.62 -3.65
C GLN A 165 -12.79 -6.53 -4.54
N ALA A 166 -13.77 -6.87 -5.37
CA ALA A 166 -14.46 -5.89 -6.20
C ALA A 166 -15.05 -4.76 -5.34
N ASN A 167 -14.96 -3.54 -5.82
CA ASN A 167 -15.47 -2.32 -5.16
C ASN A 167 -14.89 -2.03 -3.76
N SER A 168 -13.73 -2.59 -3.44
CA SER A 168 -13.06 -2.37 -2.14
C SER A 168 -12.03 -1.22 -2.16
N TYR A 169 -11.95 -0.44 -3.25
CA TYR A 169 -10.89 0.53 -3.52
C TYR A 169 -9.47 -0.06 -3.49
N ALA A 170 -9.32 -1.40 -3.43
CA ALA A 170 -8.08 -2.11 -3.71
C ALA A 170 -8.07 -2.46 -5.19
N PRO A 171 -7.28 -1.76 -6.03
CA PRO A 171 -7.27 -1.97 -7.47
C PRO A 171 -6.82 -3.38 -7.80
N LEU A 172 -7.55 -4.03 -8.72
CA LEU A 172 -7.25 -5.38 -9.20
C LEU A 172 -6.60 -5.37 -10.58
N ALA A 173 -6.44 -4.19 -11.17
CA ALA A 173 -6.14 -4.05 -12.59
C ALA A 173 -4.96 -3.14 -12.87
N LEU A 174 -4.28 -3.40 -13.98
CA LEU A 174 -3.21 -2.55 -14.51
C LEU A 174 -3.81 -1.30 -15.15
N THR A 175 -4.16 -0.33 -14.32
CA THR A 175 -4.85 0.89 -14.76
C THR A 175 -4.25 2.13 -14.11
N TRP A 176 -4.39 3.26 -14.81
CA TRP A 176 -4.02 4.56 -14.27
C TRP A 176 -5.09 5.61 -14.58
N GLY A 177 -5.12 6.70 -13.84
CA GLY A 177 -6.08 7.76 -14.07
C GLY A 177 -5.85 9.00 -13.22
N VAL A 178 -6.39 10.13 -13.71
CA VAL A 178 -6.32 11.42 -13.03
C VAL A 178 -7.42 11.48 -11.98
N ASN A 179 -7.06 11.80 -10.75
CA ASN A 179 -7.94 11.91 -9.59
C ASN A 179 -8.93 10.75 -9.40
N ASN A 180 -8.57 9.56 -9.86
CA ASN A 180 -9.39 8.36 -9.83
C ASN A 180 -8.90 7.39 -8.75
N ARG A 181 -9.72 7.10 -7.75
CA ARG A 181 -9.36 6.20 -6.63
C ARG A 181 -9.62 4.72 -6.92
N THR A 182 -10.15 4.38 -8.10
CA THR A 182 -10.43 2.99 -8.51
C THR A 182 -9.33 2.37 -9.36
N VAL A 183 -8.23 3.11 -9.61
CA VAL A 183 -7.09 2.67 -10.42
C VAL A 183 -5.86 2.32 -9.57
N SER A 184 -4.94 1.55 -10.12
CA SER A 184 -3.69 1.13 -9.47
C SER A 184 -2.68 2.26 -9.33
N LEU A 185 -2.61 3.15 -10.32
CA LEU A 185 -1.75 4.33 -10.32
C LEU A 185 -2.61 5.58 -10.52
N ARG A 186 -2.68 6.40 -9.49
CA ARG A 186 -3.46 7.64 -9.52
C ARG A 186 -2.53 8.83 -9.68
N VAL A 187 -2.91 9.76 -10.53
CA VAL A 187 -2.35 11.11 -10.53
C VAL A 187 -3.28 12.00 -9.71
N PRO A 188 -2.93 12.39 -8.48
CA PRO A 188 -3.80 13.25 -7.67
C PRO A 188 -4.04 14.60 -8.33
N GLY A 189 -5.22 15.17 -8.08
CA GLY A 189 -5.51 16.56 -8.45
C GLY A 189 -4.63 17.53 -7.66
N GLY A 190 -4.42 18.72 -8.21
CA GLY A 190 -3.62 19.76 -7.58
C GLY A 190 -2.92 20.63 -8.62
N PRO A 191 -2.26 21.71 -8.18
CA PRO A 191 -1.51 22.60 -9.08
C PRO A 191 -0.30 21.91 -9.72
N ALA A 192 0.14 22.39 -10.87
CA ALA A 192 1.22 21.83 -11.66
C ALA A 192 2.49 21.48 -10.85
N PRO A 193 3.01 22.33 -9.95
CA PRO A 193 4.22 22.02 -9.20
C PRO A 193 4.10 20.82 -8.27
N THR A 194 2.88 20.42 -7.88
CA THR A 194 2.64 19.30 -6.97
C THR A 194 2.35 17.98 -7.70
N ARG A 195 2.53 17.93 -9.01
CA ARG A 195 2.24 16.74 -9.83
C ARG A 195 3.08 15.55 -9.41
N HIS A 196 2.42 14.42 -9.14
CA HIS A 196 3.07 13.19 -8.71
C HIS A 196 2.21 11.97 -9.04
N ILE A 197 2.75 10.77 -8.85
CA ILE A 197 2.05 9.51 -9.04
C ILE A 197 1.86 8.86 -7.68
N GLU A 198 0.64 8.43 -7.38
CA GLU A 198 0.29 7.64 -6.21
C GLU A 198 0.18 6.16 -6.61
N HIS A 199 1.10 5.35 -6.09
CA HIS A 199 1.07 3.89 -6.22
C HIS A 199 0.19 3.30 -5.11
N ARG A 200 -0.86 2.53 -5.48
CA ARG A 200 -1.96 2.16 -4.58
C ARG A 200 -2.05 0.66 -4.26
N ILE A 201 -1.13 -0.17 -4.78
CA ILE A 201 -1.21 -1.63 -4.67
C ILE A 201 -0.68 -2.16 -3.35
N CYS A 202 0.33 -1.51 -2.76
CA CYS A 202 0.99 -2.04 -1.57
C CYS A 202 0.02 -2.23 -0.39
N GLY A 203 0.13 -3.37 0.27
CA GLY A 203 -0.44 -3.58 1.60
C GLY A 203 0.34 -2.82 2.66
N ALA A 204 -0.30 -2.49 3.78
CA ALA A 204 0.40 -1.89 4.92
C ALA A 204 1.43 -2.86 5.54
N ASP A 205 1.35 -4.13 5.21
CA ASP A 205 2.26 -5.21 5.59
C ASP A 205 3.50 -5.34 4.68
N ALA A 206 3.53 -4.63 3.54
CA ALA A 206 4.68 -4.63 2.65
C ALA A 206 5.94 -4.12 3.35
N ASN A 207 7.10 -4.65 2.93
CA ASN A 207 8.38 -4.07 3.29
C ASN A 207 8.58 -2.77 2.48
N PRO A 208 8.66 -1.59 3.12
CA PRO A 208 8.71 -0.33 2.40
C PRO A 208 9.95 -0.18 1.51
N TYR A 209 11.10 -0.76 1.90
CA TYR A 209 12.33 -0.72 1.09
C TYR A 209 12.16 -1.49 -0.21
N LEU A 210 11.61 -2.71 -0.15
CA LEU A 210 11.39 -3.55 -1.33
C LEU A 210 10.32 -2.94 -2.24
N ALA A 211 9.26 -2.40 -1.66
CA ALA A 211 8.21 -1.72 -2.41
C ALA A 211 8.74 -0.49 -3.15
N ALA A 212 9.52 0.36 -2.47
CA ALA A 212 10.14 1.53 -3.09
C ALA A 212 11.14 1.14 -4.18
N ALA A 213 12.00 0.14 -3.94
CA ALA A 213 12.94 -0.36 -4.94
C ALA A 213 12.21 -0.86 -6.19
N ALA A 214 11.11 -1.61 -6.03
CA ALA A 214 10.29 -2.08 -7.14
C ALA A 214 9.67 -0.93 -7.93
N ILE A 215 9.13 0.09 -7.26
CA ILE A 215 8.56 1.27 -7.90
C ILE A 215 9.63 2.05 -8.68
N LEU A 216 10.77 2.33 -8.05
CA LEU A 216 11.82 3.15 -8.68
C LEU A 216 12.48 2.45 -9.87
N THR A 217 12.75 1.15 -9.77
CA THR A 217 13.29 0.36 -10.89
C THR A 217 12.29 0.19 -12.04
N ALA A 218 11.00 0.09 -11.74
CA ALA A 218 9.94 0.08 -12.75
C ALA A 218 9.81 1.43 -13.46
N ILE A 219 9.90 2.55 -12.74
CA ILE A 219 9.95 3.91 -13.30
C ILE A 219 11.16 4.03 -14.24
N HIS A 220 12.34 3.63 -13.78
CA HIS A 220 13.56 3.66 -14.59
C HIS A 220 13.41 2.85 -15.88
N HIS A 221 12.83 1.64 -15.79
CA HIS A 221 12.53 0.81 -16.95
C HIS A 221 11.62 1.53 -17.96
N GLY A 222 10.51 2.11 -17.49
CA GLY A 222 9.56 2.81 -18.36
C GLY A 222 10.15 4.03 -19.06
N ILE A 223 10.98 4.80 -18.35
CA ILE A 223 11.69 5.97 -18.90
C ILE A 223 12.72 5.53 -19.96
N ARG A 224 13.53 4.51 -19.64
CA ARG A 224 14.53 3.98 -20.58
C ARG A 224 13.93 3.44 -21.86
N ALA A 225 12.83 2.71 -21.73
CA ALA A 225 12.13 2.11 -22.86
C ALA A 225 11.10 3.05 -23.52
N LYS A 226 10.91 4.26 -22.99
CA LYS A 226 9.92 5.27 -23.46
C LYS A 226 8.52 4.66 -23.63
N LEU A 227 8.10 3.85 -22.65
CA LEU A 227 6.80 3.19 -22.68
C LEU A 227 5.64 4.19 -22.61
N ASP A 228 4.52 3.85 -23.23
CA ASP A 228 3.28 4.62 -23.15
C ASP A 228 2.25 3.90 -22.27
N PRO A 229 1.65 4.55 -21.26
CA PRO A 229 0.63 3.95 -20.40
C PRO A 229 -0.75 3.86 -21.07
N GLY A 230 -0.91 4.36 -22.29
CA GLY A 230 -2.21 4.49 -22.94
C GLY A 230 -3.10 5.58 -22.31
N THR A 231 -4.39 5.49 -22.58
CA THR A 231 -5.39 6.47 -22.13
C THR A 231 -5.70 6.30 -20.64
N PRO A 232 -5.78 7.39 -19.86
CA PRO A 232 -6.19 7.31 -18.46
C PRO A 232 -7.65 6.85 -18.33
N VAL A 233 -7.92 6.01 -17.34
CA VAL A 233 -9.27 5.56 -17.03
C VAL A 233 -10.07 6.69 -16.38
N THR A 234 -11.25 6.95 -16.94
CA THR A 234 -12.26 7.86 -16.38
C THR A 234 -13.44 7.05 -15.83
N GLY A 235 -14.01 7.47 -14.69
CA GLY A 235 -15.09 6.74 -14.04
C GLY A 235 -14.61 5.48 -13.29
N ASN A 236 -15.41 4.41 -13.31
CA ASN A 236 -15.13 3.21 -12.53
C ASN A 236 -14.08 2.32 -13.23
N GLY A 237 -12.86 2.29 -12.69
CA GLY A 237 -11.74 1.50 -13.20
C GLY A 237 -11.96 -0.03 -13.13
N TYR A 238 -12.79 -0.50 -12.20
CA TYR A 238 -13.10 -1.94 -12.11
C TYR A 238 -13.90 -2.45 -13.31
N ALA A 239 -14.75 -1.59 -13.89
CA ALA A 239 -15.57 -1.95 -15.04
C ALA A 239 -14.84 -1.85 -16.39
N GLN A 240 -13.72 -1.12 -16.44
CA GLN A 240 -12.97 -0.83 -17.67
C GLN A 240 -11.67 -1.63 -17.81
N ALA A 241 -11.32 -2.39 -16.78
CA ALA A 241 -10.10 -3.15 -16.75
C ALA A 241 -10.14 -4.36 -17.72
N THR A 242 -9.10 -4.50 -18.53
CA THR A 242 -8.89 -5.65 -19.43
C THR A 242 -7.81 -6.61 -18.92
N GLU A 243 -6.90 -6.11 -18.09
CA GLU A 243 -5.82 -6.89 -17.49
C GLU A 243 -5.88 -6.81 -15.97
N PHE A 244 -5.80 -7.98 -15.33
CA PHE A 244 -5.91 -8.10 -13.88
C PHE A 244 -4.61 -8.61 -13.26
N LEU A 245 -4.37 -8.15 -12.04
CA LEU A 245 -3.30 -8.64 -11.19
C LEU A 245 -3.65 -10.03 -10.64
N PRO A 246 -2.66 -10.87 -10.33
CA PRO A 246 -2.88 -12.08 -9.56
C PRO A 246 -3.64 -11.81 -8.26
N THR A 247 -4.61 -12.65 -7.95
CA THR A 247 -5.43 -12.54 -6.73
C THR A 247 -5.02 -13.52 -5.65
N ASP A 248 -3.96 -14.28 -5.87
CA ASP A 248 -3.40 -15.23 -4.92
C ASP A 248 -1.87 -15.10 -4.81
N TRP A 249 -1.37 -15.52 -3.66
CA TRP A 249 0.04 -15.36 -3.30
C TRP A 249 0.98 -16.22 -4.15
N LEU A 250 0.61 -17.48 -4.43
CA LEU A 250 1.47 -18.38 -5.22
C LEU A 250 1.67 -17.88 -6.64
N THR A 251 0.60 -17.43 -7.29
CA THR A 251 0.68 -16.87 -8.64
C THR A 251 1.56 -15.62 -8.69
N ALA A 252 1.50 -14.78 -7.65
CA ALA A 252 2.39 -13.61 -7.55
C ALA A 252 3.86 -14.01 -7.32
N LEU A 253 4.13 -15.03 -6.50
CA LEU A 253 5.49 -15.56 -6.31
C LEU A 253 6.06 -16.11 -7.61
N ARG A 254 5.28 -16.89 -8.36
CA ARG A 254 5.68 -17.43 -9.67
C ARG A 254 5.93 -16.33 -10.71
N ALA A 255 5.15 -15.27 -10.69
CA ALA A 255 5.38 -14.12 -11.57
C ALA A 255 6.72 -13.43 -11.28
N LEU A 256 7.05 -13.22 -9.99
CA LEU A 256 8.33 -12.66 -9.57
C LEU A 256 9.51 -13.60 -9.95
N GLU A 257 9.36 -14.89 -9.70
CA GLU A 257 10.36 -15.92 -9.98
C GLU A 257 10.71 -16.01 -11.47
N GLY A 258 9.68 -15.97 -12.33
CA GLY A 258 9.83 -16.02 -13.80
C GLY A 258 10.27 -14.72 -14.44
N SER A 259 10.39 -13.62 -13.68
CA SER A 259 10.69 -12.31 -14.24
C SER A 259 12.19 -12.07 -14.45
N ALA A 260 12.62 -12.05 -15.72
CA ALA A 260 13.98 -11.67 -16.08
C ALA A 260 14.30 -10.22 -15.66
N TRP A 261 13.33 -9.32 -15.76
CA TRP A 261 13.48 -7.96 -15.29
C TRP A 261 13.73 -7.89 -13.78
N ALA A 262 13.00 -8.65 -12.98
CA ALA A 262 13.20 -8.65 -11.54
C ALA A 262 14.60 -9.19 -11.18
N ARG A 263 15.08 -10.20 -11.89
CA ARG A 263 16.43 -10.74 -11.72
C ARG A 263 17.52 -9.71 -12.05
N GLU A 264 17.32 -8.90 -13.07
CA GLU A 264 18.21 -7.79 -13.43
C GLU A 264 18.13 -6.65 -12.38
N ALA A 265 16.92 -6.28 -11.97
CA ALA A 265 16.68 -5.13 -11.10
C ALA A 265 17.13 -5.35 -9.63
N PHE A 266 16.92 -6.54 -9.10
CA PHE A 266 17.20 -6.85 -7.68
C PHE A 266 18.44 -7.74 -7.48
N GLY A 267 18.94 -8.35 -8.54
CA GLY A 267 20.01 -9.33 -8.48
C GLY A 267 19.51 -10.76 -8.21
N ALA A 268 20.16 -11.74 -8.85
CA ALA A 268 19.78 -13.15 -8.76
C ALA A 268 19.83 -13.68 -7.31
N GLU A 269 20.90 -13.40 -6.59
CA GLU A 269 21.11 -13.86 -5.21
C GLU A 269 20.00 -13.36 -4.26
N PHE A 270 19.66 -12.07 -4.34
CA PHE A 270 18.57 -11.53 -3.53
C PHE A 270 17.24 -12.24 -3.82
N LEU A 271 16.89 -12.41 -5.11
CA LEU A 271 15.64 -13.07 -5.48
C LEU A 271 15.59 -14.52 -5.03
N GLU A 272 16.67 -15.26 -5.16
CA GLU A 272 16.75 -16.67 -4.74
C GLU A 272 16.50 -16.78 -3.23
N VAL A 273 17.15 -15.95 -2.41
CA VAL A 273 16.94 -15.93 -0.95
C VAL A 273 15.49 -15.50 -0.62
N TYR A 274 15.01 -14.43 -1.23
CA TYR A 274 13.65 -13.94 -0.98
C TYR A 274 12.60 -14.99 -1.31
N LEU A 275 12.68 -15.59 -2.50
CA LEU A 275 11.74 -16.61 -2.97
C LEU A 275 11.82 -17.89 -2.12
N ALA A 276 13.02 -18.34 -1.73
CA ALA A 276 13.16 -19.49 -0.85
C ALA A 276 12.42 -19.28 0.47
N ILE A 277 12.60 -18.11 1.12
CA ILE A 277 11.86 -17.76 2.33
C ILE A 277 10.35 -17.75 2.08
N LYS A 278 9.90 -17.10 1.00
CA LYS A 278 8.47 -16.94 0.70
C LYS A 278 7.79 -18.26 0.33
N HIS A 279 8.46 -19.17 -0.33
CA HIS A 279 7.92 -20.51 -0.59
C HIS A 279 7.80 -21.35 0.69
N VAL A 280 8.74 -21.24 1.62
CA VAL A 280 8.62 -21.89 2.95
C VAL A 280 7.44 -21.29 3.74
N GLU A 281 7.31 -19.97 3.80
CA GLU A 281 6.18 -19.31 4.44
C GLU A 281 4.84 -19.72 3.80
N TYR A 282 4.79 -19.82 2.46
CA TYR A 282 3.62 -20.28 1.73
C TYR A 282 3.25 -21.72 2.10
N ALA A 283 4.22 -22.63 2.09
CA ALA A 283 4.01 -24.03 2.42
C ALA A 283 3.52 -24.20 3.88
N GLN A 284 4.08 -23.48 4.82
CA GLN A 284 3.64 -23.49 6.22
C GLN A 284 2.21 -22.97 6.35
N PHE A 285 1.90 -21.82 5.72
CA PHE A 285 0.57 -21.24 5.79
C PHE A 285 -0.51 -22.15 5.18
N THR A 286 -0.23 -22.79 4.04
CA THR A 286 -1.19 -23.68 3.36
C THR A 286 -1.28 -25.06 3.96
N GLY A 287 -0.27 -25.48 4.73
CA GLY A 287 -0.28 -26.75 5.47
C GLY A 287 -1.01 -26.70 6.80
N GLU A 288 -1.38 -25.50 7.28
CA GLU A 288 -2.11 -25.34 8.54
C GLU A 288 -3.60 -25.61 8.35
N VAL A 289 -4.14 -26.53 9.16
CA VAL A 289 -5.58 -26.85 9.20
C VAL A 289 -6.26 -25.91 10.19
N GLY A 290 -7.06 -24.97 9.66
CA GLY A 290 -7.72 -23.96 10.45
C GLY A 290 -9.20 -24.22 10.76
N GLU A 291 -9.80 -23.35 11.59
CA GLU A 291 -11.24 -23.40 11.91
C GLU A 291 -12.14 -23.39 10.65
N GLN A 292 -11.69 -22.74 9.57
CA GLN A 292 -12.44 -22.67 8.32
C GLN A 292 -12.55 -24.03 7.64
N ASP A 293 -11.50 -24.85 7.67
CA ASP A 293 -11.49 -26.19 7.10
C ASP A 293 -12.52 -27.07 7.81
N TRP A 294 -12.54 -27.05 9.14
CA TRP A 294 -13.52 -27.79 9.92
C TRP A 294 -14.95 -27.31 9.66
N ARG A 295 -15.15 -26.00 9.58
CA ARG A 295 -16.48 -25.42 9.33
C ARG A 295 -17.03 -25.83 7.96
N TRP A 296 -16.19 -25.93 6.97
CA TRP A 296 -16.61 -26.18 5.59
C TRP A 296 -16.63 -27.67 5.24
N PHE A 297 -15.70 -28.46 5.77
CA PHE A 297 -15.46 -29.81 5.27
C PHE A 297 -15.78 -30.90 6.27
N LEU A 298 -15.77 -30.65 7.58
CA LEU A 298 -15.92 -31.71 8.59
C LEU A 298 -17.23 -32.54 8.43
N ALA A 299 -18.32 -31.91 8.03
CA ALA A 299 -19.61 -32.56 7.86
C ALA A 299 -19.90 -32.99 6.41
N HIS A 300 -19.07 -32.58 5.44
CA HIS A 300 -19.37 -32.78 4.02
C HIS A 300 -18.29 -33.52 3.24
N ALA A 301 -17.16 -33.83 3.83
CA ALA A 301 -16.07 -34.59 3.22
C ALA A 301 -16.21 -36.10 3.45
#